data_649e454b02ced9cf2004f72256d17023
#
_entry.id   649e454b02ced9cf2004f72256d17023
#
_cell.length_a   1.000
_cell.length_b   1.000
_cell.length_c   1.000
_cell.angle_alpha   90.00
_cell.angle_beta   90.00
_cell.angle_gamma   90.00
#
_symmetry.space_group_name_H-M   'P 1'
#
loop_
_entity.id
_entity.type
_entity.pdbx_description
1 polymer ?
#
loop_
_entity_poly.entity_id
_entity_poly.type
_entity_poly.pdbx_seq_one_letter_code
_entity_poly.pdbx_strand_id
1 'polypeptide(L)'
;MSNQMLSPVVRIVDDDASVCESQSFFLQLAGFRTRSFSSAEDFLRDDDAEAPGCIILDVRMGGMTGIELQQELNRRGSDLPIIFLSAHGDIEMAMNCVEAGAFNFLVKPPEPEKLQSLVTKAVEKNRMERRQKAHALNLKRLFDTLTTAEKNISYQLAKGLSNPQIAKLLGISERTVQTHRARVYGKLDIENPVELNDFLHEMEEA
;
A
#
# COMPACT_ATOMS: atom_id res chain seq x y z
N MET A 1 18.28 -3.04 9.09
CA MET A 1 17.55 -2.00 9.86
C MET A 1 16.11 -2.47 9.94
N SER A 2 15.62 -2.77 11.14
CA SER A 2 14.27 -3.29 11.38
C SER A 2 13.26 -2.31 10.83
N ASN A 3 12.52 -2.72 9.81
CA ASN A 3 11.37 -1.98 9.28
C ASN A 3 10.29 -2.00 10.39
N GLN A 4 10.35 -1.06 11.33
CA GLN A 4 9.27 -0.83 12.28
C GLN A 4 8.07 -0.36 11.46
N MET A 5 7.20 -1.31 11.08
CA MET A 5 5.94 -0.97 10.47
C MET A 5 5.20 -0.04 11.44
N LEU A 6 5.00 1.19 11.01
CA LEU A 6 4.23 2.17 11.75
C LEU A 6 2.87 1.57 12.12
N SER A 7 2.45 1.78 13.37
CA SER A 7 1.14 1.31 13.82
C SER A 7 0.04 2.02 13.03
N PRO A 8 -0.99 1.30 12.54
CA PRO A 8 -2.08 1.90 11.80
C PRO A 8 -2.77 3.02 12.56
N VAL A 9 -3.18 4.06 11.85
CA VAL A 9 -3.92 5.20 12.40
C VAL A 9 -5.25 5.36 11.66
N VAL A 10 -6.33 5.44 12.38
CA VAL A 10 -7.64 5.83 11.85
C VAL A 10 -7.78 7.34 11.98
N ARG A 11 -7.84 8.01 10.84
CA ARG A 11 -8.02 9.46 10.77
C ARG A 11 -9.49 9.76 10.72
N ILE A 12 -9.94 10.74 11.52
CA ILE A 12 -11.33 11.19 11.57
C ILE A 12 -11.30 12.65 11.15
N VAL A 13 -11.94 12.97 10.05
CA VAL A 13 -11.99 14.34 9.49
C VAL A 13 -13.43 14.78 9.45
N ASP A 14 -13.82 15.67 10.37
CA ASP A 14 -15.18 16.14 10.59
C ASP A 14 -15.13 17.49 11.30
N ASP A 15 -15.90 18.48 10.88
CA ASP A 15 -15.94 19.80 11.51
C ASP A 15 -16.77 19.84 12.80
N ASP A 16 -17.53 18.79 13.11
CA ASP A 16 -18.20 18.59 14.39
C ASP A 16 -17.27 17.87 15.39
N ALA A 17 -16.76 18.63 16.37
CA ALA A 17 -15.89 18.11 17.41
C ALA A 17 -16.53 16.98 18.22
N SER A 18 -17.85 17.01 18.43
CA SER A 18 -18.58 15.97 19.19
C SER A 18 -18.63 14.64 18.44
N VAL A 19 -18.74 14.70 17.12
CA VAL A 19 -18.64 13.53 16.23
C VAL A 19 -17.23 12.96 16.28
N CYS A 20 -16.21 13.80 16.14
CA CYS A 20 -14.80 13.40 16.26
C CYS A 20 -14.50 12.70 17.59
N GLU A 21 -14.92 13.29 18.71
CA GLU A 21 -14.69 12.74 20.05
C GLU A 21 -15.38 11.38 20.24
N SER A 22 -16.66 11.28 19.86
CA SER A 22 -17.44 10.05 20.05
C SER A 22 -16.90 8.90 19.21
N GLN A 23 -16.54 9.15 17.95
CA GLN A 23 -15.96 8.13 17.06
C GLN A 23 -14.55 7.74 17.51
N SER A 24 -13.73 8.72 17.89
CA SER A 24 -12.38 8.47 18.40
C SER A 24 -12.44 7.59 19.65
N PHE A 25 -13.29 7.91 20.61
CA PHE A 25 -13.47 7.14 21.83
C PHE A 25 -13.91 5.69 21.54
N PHE A 26 -14.91 5.51 20.70
CA PHE A 26 -15.40 4.19 20.32
C PHE A 26 -14.30 3.35 19.64
N LEU A 27 -13.58 3.92 18.68
CA LEU A 27 -12.53 3.21 17.95
C LEU A 27 -11.30 2.91 18.84
N GLN A 28 -10.98 3.78 19.79
CA GLN A 28 -9.92 3.52 20.77
C GLN A 28 -10.28 2.35 21.70
N LEU A 29 -11.54 2.26 22.14
CA LEU A 29 -12.02 1.09 22.90
C LEU A 29 -11.94 -0.21 22.08
N ALA A 30 -12.09 -0.11 20.77
CA ALA A 30 -11.91 -1.23 19.84
C ALA A 30 -10.41 -1.52 19.51
N GLY A 31 -9.46 -0.79 20.12
CA GLY A 31 -8.04 -1.01 20.00
C GLY A 31 -7.34 -0.26 18.85
N PHE A 32 -8.04 0.65 18.17
CA PHE A 32 -7.44 1.46 17.11
C PHE A 32 -6.75 2.72 17.68
N ARG A 33 -5.64 3.11 17.05
CA ARG A 33 -5.10 4.46 17.24
C ARG A 33 -5.88 5.42 16.35
N THR A 34 -6.32 6.54 16.92
CA THR A 34 -7.08 7.55 16.20
C THR A 34 -6.37 8.89 16.17
N ARG A 35 -6.65 9.68 15.15
CA ARG A 35 -6.26 11.07 15.04
C ARG A 35 -7.40 11.86 14.39
N SER A 36 -7.87 12.92 15.05
CA SER A 36 -8.96 13.74 14.58
C SER A 36 -8.45 15.04 13.99
N PHE A 37 -9.15 15.55 12.98
CA PHE A 37 -8.90 16.80 12.29
C PHE A 37 -10.23 17.51 12.11
N SER A 38 -10.25 18.82 12.37
CA SER A 38 -11.44 19.66 12.30
C SER A 38 -11.75 20.19 10.89
N SER A 39 -10.86 19.95 9.93
CA SER A 39 -11.03 20.36 8.54
C SER A 39 -10.17 19.51 7.59
N ALA A 40 -10.51 19.54 6.31
CA ALA A 40 -9.72 18.93 5.25
C ALA A 40 -8.33 19.57 5.14
N GLU A 41 -8.25 20.89 5.34
CA GLU A 41 -7.01 21.66 5.28
C GLU A 41 -6.05 21.27 6.40
N ASP A 42 -6.56 21.09 7.63
CA ASP A 42 -5.77 20.63 8.77
C ASP A 42 -5.24 19.22 8.53
N PHE A 43 -6.08 18.34 7.98
CA PHE A 43 -5.65 17.00 7.59
C PHE A 43 -4.53 17.04 6.55
N LEU A 44 -4.69 17.83 5.48
CA LEU A 44 -3.69 17.91 4.39
C LEU A 44 -2.35 18.51 4.85
N ARG A 45 -2.36 19.34 5.90
CA ARG A 45 -1.17 19.97 6.47
C ARG A 45 -0.46 19.08 7.47
N ASP A 46 -1.22 18.39 8.32
CA ASP A 46 -0.70 17.82 9.56
C ASP A 46 -0.69 16.28 9.59
N ASP A 47 -1.29 15.58 8.60
CA ASP A 47 -1.30 14.12 8.60
C ASP A 47 0.07 13.53 8.24
N ASP A 48 0.36 12.40 8.88
CA ASP A 48 1.51 11.54 8.54
C ASP A 48 1.08 10.53 7.46
N ALA A 49 1.33 10.86 6.21
CA ALA A 49 1.00 10.02 5.06
C ALA A 49 1.72 8.66 5.06
N GLU A 50 2.86 8.54 5.76
CA GLU A 50 3.62 7.30 5.84
C GLU A 50 2.95 6.27 6.78
N ALA A 51 2.16 6.73 7.76
CA ALA A 51 1.45 5.83 8.66
C ALA A 51 0.29 5.14 7.93
N PRO A 52 0.23 3.78 7.90
CA PRO A 52 -0.88 3.06 7.30
C PRO A 52 -2.18 3.32 8.07
N GLY A 53 -3.32 2.97 7.47
CA GLY A 53 -4.61 3.10 8.15
C GLY A 53 -5.76 3.36 7.21
N CYS A 54 -6.70 4.20 7.63
CA CYS A 54 -7.82 4.66 6.82
C CYS A 54 -8.29 6.05 7.25
N ILE A 55 -9.19 6.63 6.48
CA ILE A 55 -9.83 7.91 6.76
C ILE A 55 -11.33 7.68 6.93
N ILE A 56 -11.89 8.18 8.03
CA ILE A 56 -13.32 8.42 8.20
C ILE A 56 -13.52 9.89 7.89
N LEU A 57 -14.35 10.20 6.91
CA LEU A 57 -14.43 11.52 6.32
C LEU A 57 -15.88 12.01 6.23
N ASP A 58 -16.15 13.14 6.85
CA ASP A 58 -17.44 13.80 6.62
C ASP A 58 -17.52 14.35 5.18
N VAL A 59 -18.70 14.25 4.59
CA VAL A 59 -18.94 14.74 3.22
C VAL A 59 -19.02 16.27 3.20
N ARG A 60 -19.66 16.88 4.23
CA ARG A 60 -19.95 18.30 4.27
C ARG A 60 -19.25 18.96 5.45
N MET A 61 -18.19 19.67 5.16
CA MET A 61 -17.43 20.46 6.13
C MET A 61 -17.34 21.91 5.67
N GLY A 62 -17.08 22.82 6.59
CA GLY A 62 -16.73 24.21 6.25
C GLY A 62 -15.41 24.25 5.48
N GLY A 63 -15.29 25.10 4.46
CA GLY A 63 -14.12 25.17 3.60
C GLY A 63 -14.11 24.05 2.54
N MET A 64 -13.04 23.27 2.47
CA MET A 64 -12.93 22.13 1.56
C MET A 64 -13.85 21.00 2.01
N THR A 65 -14.70 20.54 1.10
CA THR A 65 -15.60 19.40 1.34
C THR A 65 -14.85 18.06 1.35
N GLY A 66 -15.46 17.03 1.96
CA GLY A 66 -14.87 15.68 1.92
C GLY A 66 -14.68 15.12 0.52
N ILE A 67 -15.58 15.47 -0.43
CA ILE A 67 -15.45 15.07 -1.82
C ILE A 67 -14.24 15.72 -2.49
N GLU A 68 -14.03 17.02 -2.25
CA GLU A 68 -12.84 17.72 -2.75
C GLU A 68 -11.56 17.18 -2.13
N LEU A 69 -11.59 16.83 -0.83
CA LEU A 69 -10.46 16.17 -0.17
C LEU A 69 -10.16 14.80 -0.80
N GLN A 70 -11.16 13.98 -1.10
CA GLN A 70 -10.97 12.71 -1.81
C GLN A 70 -10.29 12.93 -3.17
N GLN A 71 -10.75 13.91 -3.96
CA GLN A 71 -10.15 14.23 -5.26
C GLN A 71 -8.69 14.66 -5.10
N GLU A 72 -8.38 15.48 -4.11
CA GLU A 72 -7.01 15.92 -3.84
C GLU A 72 -6.10 14.76 -3.39
N LEU A 73 -6.62 13.84 -2.55
CA LEU A 73 -5.90 12.63 -2.15
C LEU A 73 -5.62 11.71 -3.33
N ASN A 74 -6.61 11.52 -4.21
CA ASN A 74 -6.44 10.75 -5.45
C ASN A 74 -5.36 11.39 -6.35
N ARG A 75 -5.37 12.72 -6.48
CA ARG A 75 -4.36 13.47 -7.25
C ARG A 75 -2.95 13.32 -6.67
N ARG A 76 -2.83 13.24 -5.35
CA ARG A 76 -1.55 13.00 -4.64
C ARG A 76 -1.12 11.53 -4.65
N GLY A 77 -1.95 10.62 -5.17
CA GLY A 77 -1.66 9.18 -5.16
C GLY A 77 -1.72 8.55 -3.78
N SER A 78 -2.53 9.11 -2.86
CA SER A 78 -2.76 8.52 -1.53
C SER A 78 -3.39 7.14 -1.67
N ASP A 79 -2.90 6.19 -0.89
CA ASP A 79 -3.41 4.83 -0.82
C ASP A 79 -4.31 4.58 0.41
N LEU A 80 -4.63 5.65 1.16
CA LEU A 80 -5.48 5.54 2.34
C LEU A 80 -6.95 5.29 1.93
N PRO A 81 -7.57 4.17 2.34
CA PRO A 81 -8.98 3.94 2.09
C PRO A 81 -9.84 4.97 2.81
N ILE A 82 -10.84 5.51 2.11
CA ILE A 82 -11.75 6.52 2.64
C ILE A 82 -13.12 5.89 2.91
N ILE A 83 -13.62 6.04 4.13
CA ILE A 83 -14.98 5.71 4.54
C ILE A 83 -15.72 7.02 4.76
N PHE A 84 -16.66 7.35 3.88
CA PHE A 84 -17.47 8.55 4.06
C PHE A 84 -18.52 8.37 5.14
N LEU A 85 -18.74 9.43 5.92
CA LEU A 85 -19.91 9.60 6.79
C LEU A 85 -20.72 10.82 6.34
N SER A 86 -22.04 10.68 6.23
CA SER A 86 -22.90 11.78 5.82
C SER A 86 -24.18 11.83 6.66
N ALA A 87 -24.61 13.02 7.01
CA ALA A 87 -25.92 13.22 7.65
C ALA A 87 -27.10 12.93 6.72
N HIS A 88 -26.88 12.90 5.41
CA HIS A 88 -27.91 12.65 4.39
C HIS A 88 -27.52 11.41 3.56
N GLY A 89 -28.39 10.44 3.57
CA GLY A 89 -28.23 9.20 2.81
C GLY A 89 -28.66 9.33 1.34
N ASP A 90 -28.10 10.31 0.62
CA ASP A 90 -28.35 10.46 -0.82
C ASP A 90 -27.62 9.35 -1.56
N ILE A 91 -28.41 8.47 -2.21
CA ILE A 91 -27.88 7.30 -2.93
C ILE A 91 -26.97 7.73 -4.07
N GLU A 92 -27.32 8.78 -4.78
CA GLU A 92 -26.53 9.27 -5.92
C GLU A 92 -25.14 9.76 -5.44
N MET A 93 -25.11 10.50 -4.34
CA MET A 93 -23.86 10.96 -3.72
C MET A 93 -23.00 9.79 -3.24
N ALA A 94 -23.62 8.79 -2.61
CA ALA A 94 -22.91 7.60 -2.15
C ALA A 94 -22.28 6.83 -3.31
N MET A 95 -23.04 6.64 -4.41
CA MET A 95 -22.53 6.00 -5.62
C MET A 95 -21.36 6.77 -6.23
N ASN A 96 -21.48 8.09 -6.38
CA ASN A 96 -20.42 8.93 -6.92
C ASN A 96 -19.14 8.86 -6.08
N CYS A 97 -19.23 8.86 -4.75
CA CYS A 97 -18.07 8.71 -3.88
C CYS A 97 -17.37 7.37 -4.06
N VAL A 98 -18.15 6.27 -4.16
CA VAL A 98 -17.61 4.92 -4.35
C VAL A 98 -16.99 4.76 -5.74
N GLU A 99 -17.63 5.27 -6.80
CA GLU A 99 -17.08 5.29 -8.16
C GLU A 99 -15.79 6.11 -8.26
N ALA A 100 -15.68 7.17 -7.45
CA ALA A 100 -14.44 7.94 -7.31
C ALA A 100 -13.37 7.25 -6.44
N GLY A 101 -13.59 6.01 -6.01
CA GLY A 101 -12.60 5.20 -5.30
C GLY A 101 -12.71 5.20 -3.78
N ALA A 102 -13.82 5.72 -3.19
CA ALA A 102 -14.04 5.55 -1.76
C ALA A 102 -14.20 4.06 -1.40
N PHE A 103 -13.68 3.68 -0.24
CA PHE A 103 -13.79 2.32 0.27
C PHE A 103 -15.24 1.97 0.65
N ASN A 104 -15.94 2.92 1.29
CA ASN A 104 -17.35 2.76 1.66
C ASN A 104 -18.01 4.11 1.97
N PHE A 105 -19.34 4.05 2.15
CA PHE A 105 -20.18 5.19 2.55
C PHE A 105 -21.16 4.75 3.63
N LEU A 106 -21.31 5.55 4.70
CA LEU A 106 -22.25 5.33 5.79
C LEU A 106 -23.06 6.59 6.08
N VAL A 107 -24.28 6.40 6.57
CA VAL A 107 -25.13 7.50 7.06
C VAL A 107 -24.87 7.71 8.56
N LYS A 108 -24.81 8.96 9.01
CA LYS A 108 -24.71 9.35 10.43
C LYS A 108 -26.07 9.22 11.12
N PRO A 109 -26.13 8.71 12.36
CA PRO A 109 -25.05 8.07 13.10
C PRO A 109 -24.82 6.63 12.57
N PRO A 110 -23.57 6.21 12.36
CA PRO A 110 -23.29 4.86 11.91
C PRO A 110 -23.53 3.85 13.04
N GLU A 111 -23.98 2.66 12.68
CA GLU A 111 -24.00 1.53 13.62
C GLU A 111 -22.57 1.20 14.06
N PRO A 112 -22.28 1.15 15.39
CA PRO A 112 -20.92 0.97 15.89
C PRO A 112 -20.22 -0.27 15.34
N GLU A 113 -20.89 -1.41 15.32
CA GLU A 113 -20.33 -2.66 14.82
C GLU A 113 -20.00 -2.61 13.32
N LYS A 114 -20.87 -1.95 12.54
CA LYS A 114 -20.68 -1.76 11.12
C LYS A 114 -19.48 -0.85 10.82
N LEU A 115 -19.36 0.26 11.56
CA LEU A 115 -18.21 1.16 11.45
C LEU A 115 -16.91 0.43 11.79
N GLN A 116 -16.87 -0.27 12.93
CA GLN A 116 -15.71 -1.05 13.35
C GLN A 116 -15.30 -2.09 12.31
N SER A 117 -16.26 -2.85 11.77
CA SER A 117 -16.00 -3.86 10.74
C SER A 117 -15.40 -3.24 9.47
N LEU A 118 -15.91 -2.10 9.02
CA LEU A 118 -15.40 -1.40 7.85
C LEU A 118 -14.01 -0.81 8.09
N VAL A 119 -13.77 -0.22 9.25
CA VAL A 119 -12.44 0.30 9.65
C VAL A 119 -11.43 -0.84 9.67
N THR A 120 -11.77 -1.99 10.26
CA THR A 120 -10.89 -3.16 10.28
C THR A 120 -10.51 -3.58 8.85
N LYS A 121 -11.49 -3.76 7.98
CA LYS A 121 -11.27 -4.15 6.57
C LYS A 121 -10.44 -3.12 5.80
N ALA A 122 -10.71 -1.84 6.00
CA ALA A 122 -9.99 -0.76 5.34
C ALA A 122 -8.51 -0.73 5.78
N VAL A 123 -8.26 -0.81 7.08
CA VAL A 123 -6.90 -0.85 7.64
C VAL A 123 -6.13 -2.08 7.15
N GLU A 124 -6.74 -3.24 7.16
CA GLU A 124 -6.12 -4.49 6.68
C GLU A 124 -5.79 -4.40 5.19
N LYS A 125 -6.72 -3.92 4.36
CA LYS A 125 -6.49 -3.69 2.92
C LYS A 125 -5.27 -2.78 2.70
N ASN A 126 -5.24 -1.61 3.34
CA ASN A 126 -4.14 -0.66 3.19
C ASN A 126 -2.79 -1.26 3.62
N ARG A 127 -2.76 -2.00 4.74
CA ARG A 127 -1.55 -2.69 5.20
C ARG A 127 -1.05 -3.74 4.22
N MET A 128 -1.97 -4.53 3.64
CA MET A 128 -1.62 -5.55 2.65
C MET A 128 -1.05 -4.92 1.39
N GLU A 129 -1.73 -3.90 0.83
CA GLU A 129 -1.29 -3.20 -0.38
C GLU A 129 0.07 -2.51 -0.18
N ARG A 130 0.30 -1.86 0.98
CA ARG A 130 1.59 -1.26 1.30
C ARG A 130 2.70 -2.30 1.46
N ARG A 131 2.41 -3.46 2.07
CA ARG A 131 3.37 -4.56 2.16
C ARG A 131 3.75 -5.10 0.79
N GLN A 132 2.77 -5.31 -0.09
CA GLN A 132 3.01 -5.78 -1.45
C GLN A 132 3.88 -4.78 -2.22
N LYS A 133 3.53 -3.48 -2.19
CA LYS A 133 4.32 -2.42 -2.82
C LYS A 133 5.75 -2.35 -2.28
N ALA A 134 5.92 -2.45 -0.96
CA ALA A 134 7.25 -2.44 -0.35
C ALA A 134 8.08 -3.67 -0.73
N HIS A 135 7.45 -4.84 -0.80
CA HIS A 135 8.09 -6.09 -1.26
C HIS A 135 8.54 -5.96 -2.71
N ALA A 136 7.66 -5.56 -3.61
CA ALA A 136 7.95 -5.32 -5.02
C ALA A 136 9.11 -4.32 -5.23
N LEU A 137 9.09 -3.23 -4.51
CA LEU A 137 10.17 -2.24 -4.57
C LEU A 137 11.50 -2.82 -4.07
N ASN A 138 11.46 -3.68 -3.05
CA ASN A 138 12.67 -4.36 -2.54
C ASN A 138 13.24 -5.34 -3.57
N LEU A 139 12.39 -6.17 -4.20
CA LEU A 139 12.82 -7.08 -5.26
C LEU A 139 13.48 -6.32 -6.42
N LYS A 140 12.85 -5.24 -6.86
CA LYS A 140 13.39 -4.38 -7.91
C LYS A 140 14.74 -3.78 -7.52
N ARG A 141 14.87 -3.28 -6.31
CA ARG A 141 16.15 -2.77 -5.78
C ARG A 141 17.24 -3.82 -5.77
N LEU A 142 16.95 -5.05 -5.32
CA LEU A 142 17.90 -6.15 -5.34
C LEU A 142 18.32 -6.47 -6.78
N PHE A 143 17.37 -6.60 -7.68
CA PHE A 143 17.65 -6.87 -9.10
C PHE A 143 18.50 -5.78 -9.76
N ASP A 144 18.29 -4.51 -9.38
CA ASP A 144 19.08 -3.38 -9.89
C ASP A 144 20.53 -3.35 -9.38
N THR A 145 20.86 -4.13 -8.36
CA THR A 145 22.26 -4.36 -7.96
C THR A 145 23.05 -5.24 -8.93
N LEU A 146 22.34 -5.98 -9.80
CA LEU A 146 22.97 -6.83 -10.81
C LEU A 146 23.53 -5.98 -11.96
N THR A 147 24.72 -6.34 -12.39
CA THR A 147 25.28 -5.81 -13.64
C THR A 147 24.50 -6.33 -14.85
N THR A 148 24.64 -5.68 -16.01
CA THR A 148 23.98 -6.13 -17.26
C THR A 148 24.31 -7.60 -17.60
N ALA A 149 25.55 -8.03 -17.40
CA ALA A 149 25.95 -9.43 -17.62
C ALA A 149 25.26 -10.38 -16.63
N GLU A 150 25.17 -10.01 -15.35
CA GLU A 150 24.47 -10.79 -14.32
C GLU A 150 22.97 -10.87 -14.59
N LYS A 151 22.32 -9.76 -15.01
CA LYS A 151 20.91 -9.74 -15.43
C LYS A 151 20.67 -10.70 -16.61
N ASN A 152 21.51 -10.65 -17.63
CA ASN A 152 21.38 -11.58 -18.78
C ASN A 152 21.53 -13.03 -18.36
N ILE A 153 22.48 -13.34 -17.49
CA ILE A 153 22.69 -14.71 -16.99
C ILE A 153 21.53 -15.16 -16.11
N SER A 154 20.98 -14.30 -15.24
CA SER A 154 19.83 -14.63 -14.40
C SER A 154 18.63 -15.08 -15.22
N TYR A 155 18.29 -14.37 -16.29
CA TYR A 155 17.20 -14.77 -17.18
C TYR A 155 17.45 -16.13 -17.89
N GLN A 156 18.71 -16.45 -18.24
CA GLN A 156 19.00 -17.76 -18.85
C GLN A 156 18.94 -18.89 -17.82
N LEU A 157 19.39 -18.64 -16.59
CA LEU A 157 19.28 -19.59 -15.48
C LEU A 157 17.83 -19.89 -15.13
N ALA A 158 16.97 -18.88 -15.08
CA ALA A 158 15.53 -19.02 -14.82
C ALA A 158 14.82 -19.86 -15.92
N LYS A 159 15.30 -19.78 -17.18
CA LYS A 159 14.84 -20.66 -18.27
C LYS A 159 15.32 -22.09 -18.16
N GLY A 160 16.08 -22.44 -17.12
CA GLY A 160 16.60 -23.78 -16.88
C GLY A 160 17.83 -24.16 -17.73
N LEU A 161 18.50 -23.19 -18.37
CA LEU A 161 19.70 -23.48 -19.16
C LEU A 161 20.87 -23.87 -18.23
N SER A 162 21.62 -24.88 -18.62
CA SER A 162 22.86 -25.31 -17.96
C SER A 162 24.01 -24.33 -18.22
N ASN A 163 25.03 -24.32 -17.35
CA ASN A 163 26.20 -23.45 -17.52
C ASN A 163 26.87 -23.60 -18.92
N PRO A 164 27.06 -24.82 -19.48
CA PRO A 164 27.59 -24.99 -20.84
C PRO A 164 26.70 -24.34 -21.91
N GLN A 165 25.37 -24.45 -21.78
CA GLN A 165 24.42 -23.84 -22.72
C GLN A 165 24.48 -22.32 -22.69
N ILE A 166 24.54 -21.75 -21.47
CA ILE A 166 24.68 -20.29 -21.28
C ILE A 166 26.03 -19.81 -21.82
N ALA A 167 27.11 -20.52 -21.54
CA ALA A 167 28.43 -20.20 -22.01
C ALA A 167 28.46 -20.13 -23.54
N LYS A 168 27.88 -21.11 -24.22
CA LYS A 168 27.74 -21.16 -25.69
C LYS A 168 26.88 -20.03 -26.22
N LEU A 169 25.76 -19.76 -25.58
CA LEU A 169 24.80 -18.70 -25.97
C LEU A 169 25.42 -17.28 -25.89
N LEU A 170 26.20 -17.04 -24.83
CA LEU A 170 26.76 -15.71 -24.55
C LEU A 170 28.21 -15.53 -25.07
N GLY A 171 28.84 -16.58 -25.61
CA GLY A 171 30.22 -16.53 -26.11
C GLY A 171 31.27 -16.33 -25.02
N ILE A 172 31.05 -16.88 -23.82
CA ILE A 172 31.94 -16.77 -22.65
C ILE A 172 32.33 -18.17 -22.12
N SER A 173 33.30 -18.25 -21.20
CA SER A 173 33.66 -19.52 -20.59
C SER A 173 32.65 -20.01 -19.58
N GLU A 174 32.52 -21.31 -19.37
CA GLU A 174 31.66 -21.88 -18.30
C GLU A 174 32.08 -21.40 -16.91
N ARG A 175 33.37 -21.21 -16.67
CA ARG A 175 33.91 -20.63 -15.43
C ARG A 175 33.39 -19.22 -15.20
N THR A 176 33.28 -18.43 -16.26
CA THR A 176 32.72 -17.09 -16.21
C THR A 176 31.23 -17.14 -15.85
N VAL A 177 30.45 -18.05 -16.45
CA VAL A 177 29.05 -18.28 -16.10
C VAL A 177 28.90 -18.67 -14.63
N GLN A 178 29.72 -19.62 -14.15
CA GLN A 178 29.74 -20.04 -12.75
C GLN A 178 29.99 -18.86 -11.79
N THR A 179 30.95 -18.01 -12.13
CA THR A 179 31.29 -16.83 -11.34
C THR A 179 30.12 -15.84 -11.27
N HIS A 180 29.49 -15.55 -12.41
CA HIS A 180 28.32 -14.67 -12.44
C HIS A 180 27.12 -15.27 -11.71
N ARG A 181 26.86 -16.58 -11.89
CA ARG A 181 25.81 -17.30 -11.15
C ARG A 181 25.98 -17.14 -9.64
N ALA A 182 27.17 -17.38 -9.11
CA ALA A 182 27.44 -17.23 -7.69
C ALA A 182 27.20 -15.79 -7.20
N ARG A 183 27.57 -14.79 -8.03
CA ARG A 183 27.30 -13.37 -7.71
C ARG A 183 25.82 -13.03 -7.76
N VAL A 184 25.07 -13.53 -8.74
CA VAL A 184 23.61 -13.36 -8.84
C VAL A 184 22.95 -13.91 -7.58
N TYR A 185 23.26 -15.15 -7.23
CA TYR A 185 22.68 -15.80 -6.07
C TYR A 185 23.00 -15.05 -4.76
N GLY A 186 24.25 -14.64 -4.57
CA GLY A 186 24.62 -13.86 -3.38
C GLY A 186 24.00 -12.46 -3.32
N LYS A 187 23.80 -11.80 -4.46
CA LYS A 187 23.19 -10.47 -4.50
C LYS A 187 21.67 -10.50 -4.30
N LEU A 188 21.01 -11.54 -4.80
CA LEU A 188 19.56 -11.71 -4.68
C LEU A 188 19.16 -12.49 -3.42
N ASP A 189 20.13 -13.01 -2.65
CA ASP A 189 19.91 -13.83 -1.45
C ASP A 189 19.07 -15.09 -1.75
N ILE A 190 19.47 -15.82 -2.79
CA ILE A 190 18.82 -17.04 -3.27
C ILE A 190 19.82 -18.19 -3.39
N GLU A 191 19.36 -19.43 -3.34
CA GLU A 191 20.23 -20.61 -3.31
C GLU A 191 20.16 -21.47 -4.57
N ASN A 192 19.07 -21.41 -5.33
CA ASN A 192 18.82 -22.33 -6.44
C ASN A 192 18.05 -21.66 -7.60
N PRO A 193 17.99 -22.33 -8.78
CA PRO A 193 17.30 -21.80 -9.95
C PRO A 193 15.78 -21.64 -9.78
N VAL A 194 15.15 -22.41 -8.89
CA VAL A 194 13.71 -22.33 -8.64
C VAL A 194 13.41 -21.00 -7.93
N GLU A 195 14.15 -20.70 -6.86
CA GLU A 195 14.04 -19.44 -6.15
C GLU A 195 14.35 -18.24 -7.07
N LEU A 196 15.30 -18.38 -8.00
CA LEU A 196 15.56 -17.34 -8.99
C LEU A 196 14.36 -17.12 -9.92
N ASN A 197 13.71 -18.18 -10.35
CA ASN A 197 12.52 -18.08 -11.19
C ASN A 197 11.37 -17.41 -10.45
N ASP A 198 11.13 -17.81 -9.20
CA ASP A 198 10.10 -17.22 -8.34
C ASP A 198 10.38 -15.73 -8.09
N PHE A 199 11.64 -15.36 -7.79
CA PHE A 199 12.07 -13.99 -7.64
C PHE A 199 11.77 -13.13 -8.87
N LEU A 200 12.12 -13.62 -10.07
CA LEU A 200 11.89 -12.89 -11.33
C LEU A 200 10.39 -12.76 -11.63
N HIS A 201 9.61 -13.80 -11.38
CA HIS A 201 8.17 -13.81 -11.56
C HIS A 201 7.48 -12.78 -10.64
N GLU A 202 7.78 -12.83 -9.35
CA GLU A 202 7.24 -11.87 -8.38
C GLU A 202 7.63 -10.42 -8.72
N MET A 203 8.86 -10.20 -9.21
CA MET A 203 9.33 -8.88 -9.62
C MET A 203 8.60 -8.35 -10.88
N GLU A 204 8.23 -9.23 -11.82
CA GLU A 204 7.56 -8.86 -13.08
C GLU A 204 6.04 -8.66 -12.89
N GLU A 205 5.43 -9.35 -11.92
CA GLU A 205 3.99 -9.22 -11.61
C GLU A 205 3.65 -8.02 -10.69
N ALA A 206 4.66 -7.38 -10.10
CA ALA A 206 4.55 -6.31 -9.11
C ALA A 206 4.67 -4.92 -9.74
#